data_1efcebdcddbe72763e02e500a69c1bbd
#
_entry.id   1efcebdcddbe72763e02e500a69c1bbd
#
_cell.length_a   1.000
_cell.length_b   1.000
_cell.length_c   1.000
_cell.angle_alpha   90.00
_cell.angle_beta   90.00
_cell.angle_gamma   90.00
#
_symmetry.space_group_name_H-M   'P 1'
#
loop_
_entity.id
_entity.type
_entity.pdbx_description
1 polymer ?
#
loop_
_entity_poly.entity_id
_entity_poly.type
_entity_poly.pdbx_seq_one_letter_code
_entity_poly.pdbx_strand_id
1 'polypeptide(L)'
;MLDYASLFALAAVVREGSFDRAARALHVTPSAVSQRIRLLEERVGCALVVRGQPCTATDTGRRLCQHADRVRLLEQDLHDNLPALNPDSVTRATLPLAVNADSLATWFAPAVATFAAQAPVLMNVAIDDQDHTAEWLRSGTV
;
A
#
# COMPACT_ATOMS: atom_id res chain seq x y z
N MET A 1 3.92 7.43 -19.68
CA MET A 1 2.94 7.46 -18.56
C MET A 1 2.88 6.07 -17.94
N LEU A 2 2.91 5.94 -16.63
CA LEU A 2 2.77 4.64 -15.95
C LEU A 2 1.35 4.10 -16.12
N ASP A 3 1.24 2.79 -16.32
CA ASP A 3 -0.06 2.12 -16.32
C ASP A 3 -0.42 1.74 -14.88
N TYR A 4 -1.51 2.27 -14.37
CA TYR A 4 -1.96 2.04 -12.99
C TYR A 4 -2.35 0.58 -12.73
N ALA A 5 -2.90 -0.13 -13.72
CA ALA A 5 -3.22 -1.54 -13.56
C ALA A 5 -1.96 -2.39 -13.30
N SER A 6 -0.86 -2.08 -13.98
CA SER A 6 0.44 -2.72 -13.76
C SER A 6 1.07 -2.30 -12.43
N LEU A 7 0.93 -1.02 -12.05
CA LEU A 7 1.44 -0.50 -10.80
C LEU A 7 0.74 -1.14 -9.58
N PHE A 8 -0.59 -1.24 -9.63
CA PHE A 8 -1.36 -1.90 -8.57
C PHE A 8 -1.15 -3.42 -8.52
N ALA A 9 -0.87 -4.05 -9.68
CA ALA A 9 -0.49 -5.46 -9.71
C ALA A 9 0.85 -5.69 -8.99
N LEU A 10 1.85 -4.81 -9.19
CA LEU A 10 3.12 -4.85 -8.47
C LEU A 10 2.90 -4.73 -6.95
N ALA A 11 2.18 -3.69 -6.52
CA ALA A 11 1.90 -3.47 -5.10
C ALA A 11 1.15 -4.67 -4.47
N ALA A 12 0.20 -5.27 -5.19
CA ALA A 12 -0.51 -6.45 -4.72
C ALA A 12 0.42 -7.68 -4.57
N VAL A 13 1.33 -7.95 -5.54
CA VAL A 13 2.27 -9.08 -5.46
C VAL A 13 3.21 -8.93 -4.28
N VAL A 14 3.71 -7.73 -4.03
CA VAL A 14 4.60 -7.45 -2.90
C VAL A 14 3.86 -7.59 -1.56
N ARG A 15 2.67 -7.04 -1.44
CA ARG A 15 1.84 -7.12 -0.23
C ARG A 15 1.42 -8.54 0.09
N GLU A 16 0.95 -9.28 -0.91
CA GLU A 16 0.48 -10.66 -0.74
C GLU A 16 1.64 -11.67 -0.69
N GLY A 17 2.84 -11.27 -1.12
CA GLY A 17 4.04 -12.11 -1.23
C GLY A 17 3.91 -13.26 -2.25
N SER A 18 2.90 -13.23 -3.14
CA SER A 18 2.62 -14.28 -4.11
C SER A 18 1.80 -13.75 -5.29
N PHE A 19 2.15 -14.18 -6.50
CA PHE A 19 1.40 -13.87 -7.71
C PHE A 19 -0.03 -14.44 -7.69
N ASP A 20 -0.21 -15.65 -7.16
CA ASP A 20 -1.53 -16.29 -7.08
C ASP A 20 -2.44 -15.60 -6.08
N ARG A 21 -1.91 -15.17 -4.93
CA ARG A 21 -2.68 -14.42 -3.93
C ARG A 21 -3.03 -13.04 -4.44
N ALA A 22 -2.08 -12.35 -5.08
CA ALA A 22 -2.32 -11.06 -5.71
C ALA A 22 -3.40 -11.14 -6.80
N ALA A 23 -3.38 -12.19 -7.63
CA ALA A 23 -4.38 -12.42 -8.65
C ALA A 23 -5.79 -12.57 -8.07
N ARG A 24 -5.92 -13.32 -6.98
CA ARG A 24 -7.19 -13.45 -6.24
C ARG A 24 -7.64 -12.12 -5.65
N ALA A 25 -6.75 -11.38 -5.01
CA ALA A 25 -7.06 -10.08 -4.42
C ALA A 25 -7.49 -9.02 -5.46
N LEU A 26 -6.96 -9.13 -6.69
CA LEU A 26 -7.29 -8.25 -7.80
C LEU A 26 -8.42 -8.77 -8.71
N HIS A 27 -8.99 -9.95 -8.40
CA HIS A 27 -10.01 -10.61 -9.23
C HIS A 27 -9.59 -10.82 -10.70
N VAL A 28 -8.33 -11.16 -10.93
CA VAL A 28 -7.75 -11.45 -12.24
C VAL A 28 -7.02 -12.80 -12.24
N THR A 29 -6.54 -13.23 -13.41
CA THR A 29 -5.75 -14.47 -13.52
C THR A 29 -4.29 -14.24 -13.11
N PRO A 30 -3.57 -15.25 -12.59
CA PRO A 30 -2.13 -15.15 -12.32
C PRO A 30 -1.29 -14.79 -13.54
N SER A 31 -1.68 -15.26 -14.72
CA SER A 31 -1.03 -14.90 -15.99
C SER A 31 -1.19 -13.41 -16.30
N ALA A 32 -2.36 -12.82 -16.05
CA ALA A 32 -2.58 -11.38 -16.24
C ALA A 32 -1.71 -10.54 -15.30
N VAL A 33 -1.58 -10.95 -14.03
CA VAL A 33 -0.67 -10.28 -13.07
C VAL A 33 0.77 -10.37 -13.55
N SER A 34 1.22 -11.57 -13.95
CA SER A 34 2.58 -11.79 -14.45
C SER A 34 2.88 -10.95 -15.69
N GLN A 35 1.94 -10.85 -16.62
CA GLN A 35 2.07 -10.04 -17.82
C GLN A 35 2.15 -8.54 -17.51
N ARG A 36 1.31 -8.03 -16.60
CA ARG A 36 1.33 -6.63 -16.17
C ARG A 36 2.67 -6.25 -15.55
N ILE A 37 3.21 -7.10 -14.67
CA ILE A 37 4.51 -6.87 -14.03
C ILE A 37 5.62 -6.90 -15.06
N ARG A 38 5.62 -7.88 -15.97
CA ARG A 38 6.62 -7.97 -17.04
C ARG A 38 6.62 -6.71 -17.91
N LEU A 39 5.46 -6.23 -18.35
CA LEU A 39 5.35 -4.99 -19.14
C LEU A 39 5.84 -3.77 -18.36
N LEU A 40 5.61 -3.72 -17.05
CA LEU A 40 6.12 -2.65 -16.20
C LEU A 40 7.64 -2.73 -16.07
N GLU A 41 8.22 -3.92 -15.87
CA GLU A 41 9.67 -4.17 -15.82
C GLU A 41 10.35 -3.80 -17.14
N GLU A 42 9.76 -4.18 -18.28
CA GLU A 42 10.24 -3.81 -19.61
C GLU A 42 10.25 -2.27 -19.80
N ARG A 43 9.22 -1.59 -19.34
CA ARG A 43 9.13 -0.12 -19.41
C ARG A 43 10.11 0.60 -18.51
N VAL A 44 10.34 0.08 -17.31
CA VAL A 44 11.27 0.66 -16.32
C VAL A 44 12.72 0.26 -16.62
N GLY A 45 12.93 -0.83 -17.33
CA GLY A 45 14.24 -1.34 -17.73
C GLY A 45 14.96 -2.14 -16.65
N CYS A 46 14.26 -2.56 -15.59
CA CYS A 46 14.85 -3.39 -14.55
C CYS A 46 13.80 -4.28 -13.86
N ALA A 47 14.24 -5.33 -13.17
CA ALA A 47 13.38 -6.17 -12.35
C ALA A 47 12.81 -5.38 -11.18
N LEU A 48 11.52 -5.55 -10.91
CA LEU A 48 10.81 -4.88 -9.82
C LEU A 48 10.44 -5.84 -8.69
N VAL A 49 10.40 -7.16 -8.97
CA VAL A 49 10.06 -8.21 -8.01
C VAL A 49 11.21 -9.20 -7.90
N VAL A 50 11.63 -9.48 -6.68
CA VAL A 50 12.48 -10.64 -6.35
C VAL A 50 11.56 -11.82 -6.14
N ARG A 51 11.64 -12.81 -7.03
CA ARG A 51 10.85 -14.04 -6.95
C ARG A 51 11.37 -14.92 -5.82
N GLY A 52 10.51 -15.26 -4.89
CA GLY A 52 10.81 -16.08 -3.72
C GLY A 52 9.52 -16.43 -2.98
N GLN A 53 9.67 -17.03 -1.79
CA GLN A 53 8.56 -17.28 -0.88
C GLN A 53 8.90 -16.66 0.49
N PRO A 54 8.39 -15.45 0.76
CA PRO A 54 7.50 -14.62 -0.08
C PRO A 54 8.23 -13.90 -1.23
N CYS A 55 7.46 -13.46 -2.24
CA CYS A 55 7.93 -12.49 -3.23
C CYS A 55 8.15 -11.13 -2.56
N THR A 56 9.26 -10.46 -2.88
CA THR A 56 9.61 -9.15 -2.31
C THR A 56 9.89 -8.14 -3.41
N ALA A 57 9.85 -6.86 -3.08
CA ALA A 57 10.19 -5.80 -4.03
C ALA A 57 11.70 -5.57 -4.11
N THR A 58 12.21 -5.26 -5.31
CA THR A 58 13.52 -4.62 -5.47
C THR A 58 13.45 -3.17 -4.95
N ASP A 59 14.58 -2.46 -4.83
CA ASP A 59 14.57 -1.05 -4.41
C ASP A 59 13.73 -0.17 -5.35
N THR A 60 13.84 -0.38 -6.67
CA THR A 60 13.00 0.30 -7.65
C THR A 60 11.53 -0.12 -7.51
N GLY A 61 11.27 -1.41 -7.31
CA GLY A 61 9.94 -1.94 -7.06
C GLY A 61 9.29 -1.33 -5.82
N ARG A 62 10.05 -1.17 -4.73
CA ARG A 62 9.59 -0.54 -3.50
C ARG A 62 9.15 0.91 -3.71
N ARG A 63 9.95 1.70 -4.45
CA ARG A 63 9.59 3.10 -4.79
C ARG A 63 8.30 3.17 -5.61
N LEU A 64 8.07 2.23 -6.51
CA LEU A 64 6.83 2.16 -7.28
C LEU A 64 5.63 1.72 -6.42
N CYS A 65 5.82 0.80 -5.48
CA CYS A 65 4.77 0.45 -4.50
C CYS A 65 4.38 1.66 -3.65
N GLN A 66 5.36 2.42 -3.12
CA GLN A 66 5.09 3.66 -2.39
C GLN A 66 4.31 4.67 -3.23
N HIS A 67 4.66 4.81 -4.51
CA HIS A 67 3.91 5.66 -5.42
C HIS A 67 2.46 5.15 -5.62
N ALA A 68 2.27 3.83 -5.76
CA ALA A 68 0.95 3.23 -5.86
C ALA A 68 0.07 3.52 -4.64
N ASP A 69 0.65 3.45 -3.45
CA ASP A 69 -0.07 3.72 -2.19
C ASP A 69 -0.47 5.20 -2.08
N ARG A 70 0.42 6.12 -2.50
CA ARG A 70 0.09 7.56 -2.56
C ARG A 70 -1.03 7.85 -3.55
N VAL A 71 -1.00 7.24 -4.72
CA VAL A 71 -2.08 7.38 -5.72
C VAL A 71 -3.39 6.87 -5.14
N ARG A 72 -3.38 5.72 -4.47
CA ARG A 72 -4.57 5.15 -3.84
C ARG A 72 -5.17 6.08 -2.78
N LEU A 73 -4.34 6.74 -1.98
CA LEU A 73 -4.81 7.73 -1.00
C LEU A 73 -5.44 8.95 -1.67
N LEU A 74 -4.85 9.45 -2.77
CA LEU A 74 -5.40 10.57 -3.54
C LEU A 74 -6.73 10.19 -4.22
N GLU A 75 -6.83 8.98 -4.76
CA GLU A 75 -8.07 8.47 -5.33
C GLU A 75 -9.16 8.31 -4.26
N GLN A 76 -8.79 7.85 -3.07
CA GLN A 76 -9.72 7.74 -1.94
C GLN A 76 -10.24 9.12 -1.52
N ASP A 77 -9.36 10.11 -1.36
CA ASP A 77 -9.75 11.49 -1.04
C ASP A 77 -10.70 12.06 -2.10
N LEU A 78 -10.44 11.78 -3.37
CA LEU A 78 -11.33 12.18 -4.46
C LEU A 78 -12.72 11.51 -4.35
N HIS A 79 -12.77 10.20 -4.05
CA HIS A 79 -14.03 9.47 -3.90
C HIS A 79 -14.84 9.97 -2.69
N ASP A 80 -14.16 10.30 -1.58
CA ASP A 80 -14.80 10.82 -0.37
C ASP A 80 -15.40 12.20 -0.60
N ASN A 81 -14.78 13.01 -1.46
CA ASN A 81 -15.25 14.35 -1.82
C ASN A 81 -16.23 14.38 -3.02
N LEU A 82 -16.33 13.29 -3.79
CA LEU A 82 -17.22 13.16 -4.95
C LEU A 82 -18.07 11.87 -4.86
N PRO A 83 -19.11 11.84 -4.02
CA PRO A 83 -19.95 10.65 -3.81
C PRO A 83 -20.58 10.10 -5.11
N ALA A 84 -20.76 10.95 -6.13
CA ALA A 84 -21.28 10.55 -7.44
C ALA A 84 -20.38 9.58 -8.21
N LEU A 85 -19.08 9.48 -7.87
CA LEU A 85 -18.17 8.55 -8.50
C LEU A 85 -18.26 7.14 -7.91
N ASN A 86 -18.87 6.98 -6.73
CA ASN A 86 -18.87 5.68 -6.07
C ASN A 86 -20.05 5.55 -5.07
N PRO A 87 -21.30 5.41 -5.55
CA PRO A 87 -22.48 5.38 -4.69
C PRO A 87 -22.52 4.18 -3.74
N ASP A 88 -21.71 3.11 -3.99
CA ASP A 88 -21.77 1.85 -3.25
C ASP A 88 -20.46 1.48 -2.52
N SER A 89 -19.41 2.30 -2.58
CA SER A 89 -18.12 1.91 -1.98
C SER A 89 -17.93 2.40 -0.55
N VAL A 90 -17.99 1.48 0.38
CA VAL A 90 -17.48 1.61 1.76
C VAL A 90 -15.99 1.21 1.79
N THR A 91 -15.22 1.55 0.77
CA THR A 91 -13.78 1.25 0.79
C THR A 91 -13.07 2.28 1.67
N ARG A 92 -12.71 1.88 2.88
CA ARG A 92 -11.93 2.72 3.79
C ARG A 92 -10.46 2.67 3.39
N ALA A 93 -9.83 3.83 3.22
CA ALA A 93 -8.38 3.90 3.06
C ALA A 93 -7.68 3.32 4.27
N THR A 94 -6.58 2.59 4.04
CA THR A 94 -5.74 2.10 5.13
C THR A 94 -4.53 3.01 5.26
N LEU A 95 -4.39 3.65 6.42
CA LEU A 95 -3.27 4.51 6.74
C LEU A 95 -2.23 3.72 7.54
N PRO A 96 -1.06 3.43 6.97
CA PRO A 96 0.01 2.79 7.71
C PRO A 96 0.70 3.80 8.63
N LEU A 97 0.91 3.41 9.89
CA LEU A 97 1.49 4.25 10.93
C LEU A 97 2.56 3.46 11.69
N ALA A 98 3.65 4.12 12.05
CA ALA A 98 4.60 3.59 13.01
C ALA A 98 4.57 4.41 14.29
N VAL A 99 4.57 3.75 15.43
CA VAL A 99 4.53 4.39 16.75
C VAL A 99 5.50 3.69 17.70
N ASN A 100 6.18 4.45 18.54
CA ASN A 100 6.97 3.88 19.62
C ASN A 100 6.10 3.52 20.83
N ALA A 101 6.62 2.65 21.69
CA ALA A 101 5.89 2.14 22.86
C ALA A 101 5.45 3.25 23.82
N ASP A 102 6.29 4.27 24.04
CA ASP A 102 6.02 5.37 24.97
C ASP A 102 4.87 6.25 24.45
N SER A 103 4.87 6.56 23.17
CA SER A 103 3.77 7.30 22.53
C SER A 103 2.47 6.53 22.56
N LEU A 104 2.53 5.21 22.31
CA LEU A 104 1.36 4.33 22.38
C LEU A 104 0.75 4.30 23.78
N ALA A 105 1.61 4.24 24.82
CA ALA A 105 1.19 4.18 26.22
C ALA A 105 0.61 5.52 26.74
N THR A 106 0.86 6.62 26.05
CA THR A 106 0.51 7.97 26.54
C THR A 106 -0.57 8.64 25.71
N TRP A 107 -0.20 9.30 24.63
CA TRP A 107 -1.08 10.20 23.88
C TRP A 107 -1.68 9.60 22.61
N PHE A 108 -1.06 8.56 22.05
CA PHE A 108 -1.41 8.05 20.73
C PHE A 108 -2.82 7.44 20.70
N ALA A 109 -3.19 6.62 21.67
CA ALA A 109 -4.49 5.97 21.71
C ALA A 109 -5.67 6.97 21.78
N PRO A 110 -5.65 8.01 22.65
CA PRO A 110 -6.66 9.06 22.63
C PRO A 110 -6.71 9.86 21.32
N ALA A 111 -5.55 10.16 20.73
CA ALA A 111 -5.47 10.89 19.47
C ALA A 111 -6.09 10.07 18.31
N VAL A 112 -5.76 8.78 18.23
CA VAL A 112 -6.34 7.85 17.25
C VAL A 112 -7.85 7.72 17.42
N ALA A 113 -8.34 7.60 18.64
CA ALA A 113 -9.80 7.54 18.91
C ALA A 113 -10.52 8.81 18.43
N THR A 114 -9.94 9.98 18.67
CA THR A 114 -10.49 11.26 18.22
C THR A 114 -10.49 11.35 16.67
N PHE A 115 -9.40 10.96 16.05
CA PHE A 115 -9.26 10.96 14.57
C PHE A 115 -10.23 9.97 13.92
N ALA A 116 -10.31 8.74 14.44
CA ALA A 116 -11.18 7.69 13.90
C ALA A 116 -12.68 8.06 13.99
N ALA A 117 -13.06 8.92 14.93
CA ALA A 117 -14.42 9.44 15.03
C ALA A 117 -14.74 10.47 13.93
N GLN A 118 -13.72 11.08 13.32
CA GLN A 118 -13.87 12.15 12.32
C GLN A 118 -13.57 11.69 10.89
N ALA A 119 -12.79 10.62 10.73
CA ALA A 119 -12.35 10.14 9.42
C ALA A 119 -12.63 8.62 9.27
N PRO A 120 -13.28 8.20 8.17
CA PRO A 120 -13.62 6.80 7.91
C PRO A 120 -12.41 6.04 7.36
N VAL A 121 -11.29 5.99 8.09
CA VAL A 121 -10.06 5.32 7.69
C VAL A 121 -9.78 4.10 8.56
N LEU A 122 -9.09 3.12 7.99
CA LEU A 122 -8.48 2.01 8.72
C LEU A 122 -7.04 2.40 9.04
N MET A 123 -6.57 2.11 10.25
CA MET A 123 -5.18 2.35 10.66
C MET A 123 -4.47 1.02 10.82
N ASN A 124 -3.35 0.87 10.12
CA ASN A 124 -2.42 -0.24 10.30
C ASN A 124 -1.24 0.26 11.14
N VAL A 125 -1.25 -0.05 12.43
CA VAL A 125 -0.26 0.48 13.38
C VAL A 125 0.83 -0.55 13.63
N ALA A 126 2.06 -0.20 13.25
CA ALA A 126 3.25 -0.94 13.61
C ALA A 126 3.89 -0.31 14.85
N ILE A 127 4.29 -1.16 15.80
CA ILE A 127 4.97 -0.73 17.02
C ILE A 127 6.43 -1.10 16.89
N ASP A 128 7.32 -0.13 17.03
CA ASP A 128 8.76 -0.35 16.98
C ASP A 128 9.47 0.61 17.95
N ASP A 129 10.79 0.41 18.11
CA ASP A 129 11.61 1.29 18.91
C ASP A 129 11.71 2.69 18.27
N GLN A 130 11.91 3.69 19.14
CA GLN A 130 12.05 5.09 18.72
C GLN A 130 13.11 5.29 17.64
N ASP A 131 14.21 4.53 17.71
CA ASP A 131 15.32 4.64 16.76
C ASP A 131 15.00 4.03 15.39
N HIS A 132 14.03 3.13 15.29
CA HIS A 132 13.64 2.42 14.07
C HIS A 132 12.40 3.00 13.37
N THR A 133 11.52 3.68 14.08
CA THR A 133 10.28 4.23 13.49
C THR A 133 10.54 5.18 12.33
N ALA A 134 11.63 5.96 12.37
CA ALA A 134 12.05 6.86 11.29
C ALA A 134 12.52 6.11 10.03
N GLU A 135 13.05 4.89 10.17
CA GLU A 135 13.45 4.05 9.03
C GLU A 135 12.24 3.50 8.29
N TRP A 136 11.18 3.14 9.01
CA TRP A 136 9.91 2.69 8.40
C TRP A 136 9.29 3.77 7.52
N LEU A 137 9.36 5.03 7.95
CA LEU A 137 8.90 6.17 7.15
C LEU A 137 9.81 6.39 5.92
N ARG A 138 11.15 6.31 6.09
CA ARG A 138 12.10 6.50 4.98
C ARG A 138 12.00 5.36 3.96
N SER A 139 11.77 4.14 4.41
CA SER A 139 11.59 2.96 3.54
C SER A 139 10.22 2.92 2.88
N GLY A 140 9.26 3.76 3.33
CA GLY A 140 7.88 3.77 2.88
C GLY A 140 7.11 2.51 3.27
N THR A 141 7.46 1.93 4.40
CA THR A 141 6.71 0.82 5.00
C THR A 141 5.48 1.34 5.74
N VAL A 142 5.56 2.58 6.17
CA VAL A 142 4.47 3.35 6.79
C VAL A 142 4.40 4.73 6.17
#